data_c5be00f0b54e45ca9b26a1b11814c535
#
_entry.id   c5be00f0b54e45ca9b26a1b11814c535
#
_cell.length_a   1.000
_cell.length_b   1.000
_cell.length_c   1.000
_cell.angle_alpha   90.00
_cell.angle_beta   90.00
_cell.angle_gamma   90.00
#
_symmetry.space_group_name_H-M   'P 1'
#
loop_
_entity.id
_entity.type
_entity.pdbx_description
1 polymer ?
#
loop_
_entity_poly.entity_id
_entity_poly.type
_entity_poly.pdbx_seq_one_letter_code
_entity_poly.pdbx_strand_id
1 'polypeptide(L)'
;MSSFLLSSRTVSRNVMRRGLEFPVLDFLAPSTTCCAPRQTSRLSSTISAPQPPPSQSESPQSRPPLQTQKDGKPIRPLTQEQQEFLSSALRVNQTGELAAILIYAAQSPVITRSHPHLRPLMKHMYDQEAGHYKFFNEVISKHRIRPTAMTPIWTAAASMLGWSTAVMGREAAMACTEAVETEIGTHYNEQVRVLLDWANKCEERGESLGPELDKLVVELRRIRDEELEHLDHAVENDAKEAKPYDLLTEVIRGGCRGAIWVSERV
;
A
#
# COMPACT_ATOMS: atom_id res chain seq x y z
N MET A 1 18.76 68.39 27.49
CA MET A 1 19.37 68.38 26.17
C MET A 1 20.15 67.08 26.03
N SER A 2 19.59 66.06 25.33
CA SER A 2 20.35 64.97 24.73
C SER A 2 19.37 64.15 23.89
N SER A 3 19.52 64.32 22.61
CA SER A 3 18.75 63.66 21.59
C SER A 3 19.25 62.18 21.39
N PHE A 4 18.38 61.20 21.47
CA PHE A 4 18.67 59.81 21.03
C PHE A 4 18.00 59.55 19.70
N LEU A 5 18.83 59.36 18.68
CA LEU A 5 18.46 58.94 17.33
C LEU A 5 18.09 57.46 17.35
N LEU A 6 16.84 57.14 16.98
CA LEU A 6 16.42 55.77 16.68
C LEU A 6 16.87 55.38 15.26
N SER A 7 17.77 54.43 15.19
CA SER A 7 18.13 53.74 13.95
C SER A 7 17.16 52.60 13.68
N SER A 8 16.33 52.77 12.66
CA SER A 8 15.42 51.70 12.15
C SER A 8 16.22 50.70 11.31
N ARG A 9 16.45 49.50 11.85
CA ARG A 9 16.93 48.36 11.08
C ARG A 9 15.75 47.65 10.44
N THR A 10 15.67 47.76 9.13
CA THR A 10 14.76 47.00 8.29
C THR A 10 15.21 45.52 8.27
N VAL A 11 14.45 44.67 8.95
CA VAL A 11 14.66 43.21 8.89
C VAL A 11 13.90 42.67 7.66
N SER A 12 14.66 42.33 6.64
CA SER A 12 14.16 41.62 5.47
C SER A 12 13.67 40.20 5.87
N ARG A 13 12.37 39.99 5.86
CA ARG A 13 11.76 38.67 6.05
C ARG A 13 11.82 37.89 4.74
N ASN A 14 12.88 37.14 4.51
CA ASN A 14 12.87 36.06 3.55
C ASN A 14 12.02 34.92 4.12
N VAL A 15 10.74 34.89 3.76
CA VAL A 15 9.86 33.74 3.97
C VAL A 15 10.23 32.72 2.93
N MET A 16 11.10 31.78 3.29
CA MET A 16 11.25 30.53 2.53
C MET A 16 9.91 29.79 2.59
N ARG A 17 9.13 29.87 1.51
CA ARG A 17 8.05 28.94 1.23
C ARG A 17 8.70 27.57 0.95
N ARG A 18 8.86 26.75 1.99
CA ARG A 18 9.01 25.30 1.80
C ARG A 18 7.64 24.79 1.34
N GLY A 19 7.52 24.55 0.05
CA GLY A 19 6.39 23.79 -0.48
C GLY A 19 6.38 22.42 0.20
N LEU A 20 5.25 22.07 0.79
CA LEU A 20 4.93 20.70 1.16
C LEU A 20 4.75 19.92 -0.16
N GLU A 21 5.82 19.35 -0.66
CA GLU A 21 5.76 18.37 -1.74
C GLU A 21 5.15 17.09 -1.15
N PHE A 22 3.86 16.92 -1.37
CA PHE A 22 3.20 15.64 -1.15
C PHE A 22 3.62 14.69 -2.28
N PRO A 23 4.24 13.53 -1.98
CA PRO A 23 4.70 12.60 -3.03
C PRO A 23 3.55 11.97 -3.86
N VAL A 24 2.31 12.31 -3.56
CA VAL A 24 1.10 11.78 -4.23
C VAL A 24 0.88 12.38 -5.63
N LEU A 25 1.52 13.50 -5.99
CA LEU A 25 1.26 14.19 -7.26
C LEU A 25 2.09 13.72 -8.46
N ASP A 26 3.18 13.00 -8.24
CA ASP A 26 3.99 12.47 -9.34
C ASP A 26 3.32 11.30 -10.10
N PHE A 27 2.30 10.68 -9.51
CA PHE A 27 1.54 9.60 -10.15
C PHE A 27 0.53 10.06 -11.21
N LEU A 28 0.24 11.36 -11.29
CA LEU A 28 -0.72 11.95 -12.24
C LEU A 28 -0.07 12.66 -13.43
N ALA A 29 1.25 12.61 -13.58
CA ALA A 29 1.91 13.14 -14.76
C ALA A 29 1.54 12.30 -15.99
N PRO A 30 0.89 12.87 -17.02
CA PRO A 30 0.60 12.14 -18.24
C PRO A 30 1.92 11.78 -18.93
N SER A 31 2.14 10.48 -19.17
CA SER A 31 3.26 10.01 -19.97
C SER A 31 3.12 10.59 -21.38
N THR A 32 3.87 11.64 -21.69
CA THR A 32 4.00 12.15 -23.04
C THR A 32 4.79 11.14 -23.87
N THR A 33 4.07 10.19 -24.47
CA THR A 33 4.64 9.28 -25.44
C THR A 33 4.99 10.10 -26.68
N CYS A 34 6.28 10.35 -26.91
CA CYS A 34 6.78 10.89 -28.17
C CYS A 34 6.39 9.96 -29.33
N CYS A 35 5.41 10.38 -30.11
CA CYS A 35 5.12 9.77 -31.41
C CYS A 35 6.27 10.05 -32.36
N ALA A 36 7.10 9.06 -32.66
CA ALA A 36 8.00 9.09 -33.79
C ALA A 36 7.21 9.01 -35.13
N PRO A 37 7.56 9.76 -36.17
CA PRO A 37 6.82 9.72 -37.42
C PRO A 37 7.00 8.39 -38.14
N ARG A 38 5.88 7.78 -38.48
CA ARG A 38 5.80 6.51 -39.20
C ARG A 38 6.13 6.77 -40.66
N GLN A 39 7.27 6.25 -41.15
CA GLN A 39 7.59 6.25 -42.58
C GLN A 39 6.63 5.29 -43.29
N THR A 40 5.89 5.84 -44.26
CA THR A 40 5.04 5.08 -45.19
C THR A 40 5.89 4.55 -46.33
N SER A 41 6.24 3.27 -46.31
CA SER A 41 6.77 2.58 -47.50
C SER A 41 5.60 1.99 -48.29
N ARG A 42 5.51 2.40 -49.58
CA ARG A 42 4.57 1.86 -50.56
C ARG A 42 4.88 0.40 -50.83
N LEU A 43 3.92 -0.48 -50.62
CA LEU A 43 3.98 -1.90 -51.01
C LEU A 43 3.37 -2.04 -52.41
N SER A 44 4.19 -2.52 -53.36
CA SER A 44 3.71 -3.06 -54.63
C SER A 44 3.13 -4.45 -54.40
N SER A 45 1.90 -4.65 -54.82
CA SER A 45 1.19 -5.90 -54.74
C SER A 45 1.63 -6.86 -55.83
N THR A 46 2.21 -7.98 -55.50
CA THR A 46 2.31 -9.16 -56.37
C THR A 46 1.57 -10.31 -55.69
N ILE A 47 0.49 -10.75 -56.32
CA ILE A 47 -0.34 -11.85 -55.86
C ILE A 47 0.36 -13.19 -56.20
N SER A 48 0.77 -13.95 -55.16
CA SER A 48 1.17 -15.35 -55.30
C SER A 48 0.25 -16.21 -54.44
N ALA A 49 -0.15 -17.36 -55.02
CA ALA A 49 -1.11 -18.33 -54.44
C ALA A 49 -0.66 -18.92 -53.08
N PRO A 50 -1.60 -19.35 -52.22
CA PRO A 50 -1.29 -19.86 -50.91
C PRO A 50 -0.66 -21.24 -50.94
N GLN A 51 0.52 -21.40 -50.33
CA GLN A 51 1.09 -22.69 -49.98
C GLN A 51 0.55 -23.16 -48.65
N PRO A 52 0.34 -24.47 -48.42
CA PRO A 52 -0.09 -25.02 -47.17
C PRO A 52 1.02 -24.84 -46.08
N PRO A 53 0.66 -24.62 -44.83
CA PRO A 53 1.64 -24.42 -43.77
C PRO A 53 2.47 -25.69 -43.49
N PRO A 54 3.78 -25.55 -43.24
CA PRO A 54 4.59 -26.67 -42.80
C PRO A 54 4.15 -27.09 -41.39
N SER A 55 3.97 -28.38 -41.18
CA SER A 55 3.75 -29.00 -39.88
C SER A 55 4.93 -28.69 -38.98
N GLN A 56 4.72 -27.78 -38.03
CA GLN A 56 5.71 -27.52 -36.98
C GLN A 56 5.68 -28.70 -35.99
N SER A 57 6.73 -29.52 -36.05
CA SER A 57 7.08 -30.40 -34.95
C SER A 57 7.41 -29.51 -33.73
N GLU A 58 6.54 -29.54 -32.72
CA GLU A 58 6.83 -28.91 -31.44
C GLU A 58 8.09 -29.53 -30.84
N SER A 59 9.17 -28.76 -30.88
CA SER A 59 10.36 -29.03 -30.07
C SER A 59 9.97 -28.96 -28.61
N PRO A 60 10.44 -29.85 -27.72
CA PRO A 60 10.19 -29.74 -26.29
C PRO A 60 10.75 -28.41 -25.82
N GLN A 61 9.88 -27.49 -25.42
CA GLN A 61 10.31 -26.24 -24.78
C GLN A 61 11.12 -26.63 -23.54
N SER A 62 12.41 -26.38 -23.60
CA SER A 62 13.32 -26.55 -22.48
C SER A 62 12.83 -25.66 -21.34
N ARG A 63 12.34 -26.28 -20.28
CA ARG A 63 12.01 -25.55 -19.03
C ARG A 63 13.26 -24.77 -18.63
N PRO A 64 13.10 -23.46 -18.26
CA PRO A 64 14.20 -22.67 -17.74
C PRO A 64 14.84 -23.41 -16.55
N PRO A 65 16.17 -23.37 -16.39
CA PRO A 65 16.83 -24.05 -15.29
C PRO A 65 16.27 -23.58 -13.95
N LEU A 66 15.94 -24.53 -13.08
CA LEU A 66 15.47 -24.28 -11.72
C LEU A 66 16.55 -23.46 -10.99
N GLN A 67 16.16 -22.29 -10.52
CA GLN A 67 17.00 -21.48 -9.63
C GLN A 67 17.19 -22.27 -8.32
N THR A 68 18.39 -22.27 -7.77
CA THR A 68 18.73 -22.97 -6.52
C THR A 68 19.01 -21.94 -5.43
N GLN A 69 18.47 -22.18 -4.24
CA GLN A 69 18.76 -21.38 -3.05
C GLN A 69 20.18 -21.65 -2.53
N LYS A 70 20.71 -20.82 -1.61
CA LYS A 70 22.08 -20.99 -1.02
C LYS A 70 22.29 -22.36 -0.34
N ASP A 71 21.24 -23.00 0.11
CA ASP A 71 21.20 -24.34 0.74
C ASP A 71 21.01 -25.48 -0.26
N GLY A 72 21.04 -25.22 -1.55
CA GLY A 72 20.97 -26.22 -2.60
C GLY A 72 19.58 -26.75 -2.93
N LYS A 73 18.54 -26.28 -2.23
CA LYS A 73 17.14 -26.66 -2.53
C LYS A 73 16.66 -26.01 -3.84
N PRO A 74 15.97 -26.73 -4.73
CA PRO A 74 15.40 -26.13 -5.93
C PRO A 74 14.26 -25.17 -5.55
N ILE A 75 14.24 -23.99 -6.17
CA ILE A 75 13.16 -23.01 -6.01
C ILE A 75 12.02 -23.40 -6.94
N ARG A 76 10.84 -23.61 -6.37
CA ARG A 76 9.63 -23.92 -7.13
C ARG A 76 9.03 -22.63 -7.70
N PRO A 77 8.76 -22.54 -9.02
CA PRO A 77 7.98 -21.47 -9.59
C PRO A 77 6.56 -21.46 -9.02
N LEU A 78 6.03 -20.26 -8.76
CA LEU A 78 4.63 -20.12 -8.32
C LEU A 78 3.66 -20.57 -9.42
N THR A 79 2.59 -21.24 -8.99
CA THR A 79 1.45 -21.54 -9.88
C THR A 79 0.72 -20.24 -10.25
N GLN A 80 -0.09 -20.28 -11.28
CA GLN A 80 -0.91 -19.14 -11.68
C GLN A 80 -1.83 -18.69 -10.54
N GLU A 81 -2.50 -19.61 -9.85
CA GLU A 81 -3.35 -19.30 -8.69
C GLU A 81 -2.58 -18.59 -7.57
N GLN A 82 -1.35 -19.02 -7.29
CA GLN A 82 -0.49 -18.39 -6.30
C GLN A 82 -0.08 -16.97 -6.72
N GLN A 83 0.21 -16.74 -8.01
CA GLN A 83 0.51 -15.42 -8.54
C GLN A 83 -0.70 -14.50 -8.49
N GLU A 84 -1.88 -14.98 -8.82
CA GLU A 84 -3.15 -14.24 -8.73
C GLU A 84 -3.46 -13.84 -7.28
N PHE A 85 -3.31 -14.79 -6.34
CA PHE A 85 -3.48 -14.52 -4.92
C PHE A 85 -2.51 -13.43 -4.44
N LEU A 86 -1.21 -13.55 -4.74
CA LEU A 86 -0.22 -12.53 -4.34
C LEU A 86 -0.49 -11.17 -4.99
N SER A 87 -0.88 -11.15 -6.27
CA SER A 87 -1.21 -9.90 -6.95
C SER A 87 -2.41 -9.20 -6.32
N SER A 88 -3.43 -9.96 -5.94
CA SER A 88 -4.61 -9.46 -5.24
C SER A 88 -4.26 -8.96 -3.84
N ALA A 89 -3.60 -9.79 -3.04
CA ALA A 89 -3.22 -9.47 -1.67
C ALA A 89 -2.32 -8.23 -1.57
N LEU A 90 -1.26 -8.16 -2.37
CA LEU A 90 -0.32 -7.04 -2.36
C LEU A 90 -0.94 -5.72 -2.86
N ARG A 91 -1.91 -5.79 -3.77
CA ARG A 91 -2.71 -4.64 -4.19
C ARG A 91 -3.57 -4.10 -3.06
N VAL A 92 -4.21 -4.99 -2.30
CA VAL A 92 -5.01 -4.62 -1.12
C VAL A 92 -4.12 -4.00 -0.06
N ASN A 93 -2.97 -4.63 0.25
CA ASN A 93 -2.03 -4.11 1.23
C ASN A 93 -1.61 -2.68 0.88
N GLN A 94 -1.12 -2.45 -0.35
CA GLN A 94 -0.69 -1.12 -0.79
C GLN A 94 -1.80 -0.07 -0.66
N THR A 95 -3.05 -0.44 -0.92
CA THR A 95 -4.19 0.47 -0.82
C THR A 95 -4.61 0.69 0.63
N GLY A 96 -4.52 -0.32 1.47
CA GLY A 96 -4.79 -0.25 2.91
C GLY A 96 -3.84 0.73 3.59
N GLU A 97 -2.54 0.59 3.35
CA GLU A 97 -1.53 1.51 3.91
C GLU A 97 -1.73 2.97 3.44
N LEU A 98 -2.10 3.15 2.16
CA LEU A 98 -2.45 4.49 1.69
C LEU A 98 -3.66 5.05 2.47
N ALA A 99 -4.66 4.23 2.71
CA ALA A 99 -5.85 4.66 3.46
C ALA A 99 -5.49 5.00 4.92
N ALA A 100 -4.66 4.20 5.60
CA ALA A 100 -4.20 4.44 6.96
C ALA A 100 -3.43 5.77 7.07
N ILE A 101 -2.46 6.03 6.18
CA ILE A 101 -1.77 7.32 6.10
C ILE A 101 -2.75 8.49 6.01
N LEU A 102 -3.78 8.38 5.16
CA LEU A 102 -4.76 9.44 4.94
C LEU A 102 -5.68 9.64 6.14
N ILE A 103 -6.06 8.56 6.81
CA ILE A 103 -6.82 8.61 8.07
C ILE A 103 -6.02 9.37 9.13
N TYR A 104 -4.77 8.95 9.40
CA TYR A 104 -3.92 9.62 10.40
C TYR A 104 -3.58 11.05 10.04
N ALA A 105 -3.33 11.34 8.75
CA ALA A 105 -3.10 12.71 8.28
C ALA A 105 -4.31 13.62 8.52
N ALA A 106 -5.53 13.10 8.33
CA ALA A 106 -6.75 13.86 8.55
C ALA A 106 -7.11 13.99 10.05
N GLN A 107 -6.85 12.98 10.86
CA GLN A 107 -7.10 12.98 12.30
C GLN A 107 -6.13 13.88 13.07
N SER A 108 -4.82 13.80 12.76
CA SER A 108 -3.76 14.41 13.56
C SER A 108 -3.94 15.91 13.81
N PRO A 109 -4.28 16.78 12.84
CA PRO A 109 -4.45 18.23 13.10
C PRO A 109 -5.59 18.55 14.06
N VAL A 110 -6.66 17.76 14.03
CA VAL A 110 -7.86 17.96 14.86
C VAL A 110 -7.57 17.47 16.28
N ILE A 111 -7.11 16.23 16.40
CA ILE A 111 -6.85 15.57 17.70
C ILE A 111 -5.73 16.28 18.46
N THR A 112 -4.60 16.58 17.82
CA THR A 112 -3.44 17.18 18.50
C THR A 112 -3.63 18.65 18.87
N ARG A 113 -4.65 19.32 18.34
CA ARG A 113 -5.06 20.64 18.77
C ARG A 113 -5.69 20.64 20.16
N SER A 114 -6.57 19.66 20.41
CA SER A 114 -7.28 19.51 21.67
C SER A 114 -6.47 18.67 22.68
N HIS A 115 -5.67 17.72 22.20
CA HIS A 115 -4.87 16.78 22.97
C HIS A 115 -3.39 16.83 22.52
N PRO A 116 -2.63 17.90 22.85
CA PRO A 116 -1.25 18.08 22.36
C PRO A 116 -0.30 16.96 22.77
N HIS A 117 -0.58 16.27 23.87
CA HIS A 117 0.21 15.15 24.39
C HIS A 117 0.17 13.92 23.46
N LEU A 118 -0.86 13.78 22.61
CA LEU A 118 -0.98 12.69 21.63
C LEU A 118 -0.17 12.93 20.34
N ARG A 119 0.43 14.11 20.17
CA ARG A 119 1.20 14.43 18.96
C ARG A 119 2.34 13.43 18.67
N PRO A 120 3.14 12.99 19.67
CA PRO A 120 4.17 12.00 19.42
C PRO A 120 3.59 10.65 18.96
N LEU A 121 2.50 10.20 19.57
CA LEU A 121 1.82 8.95 19.22
C LEU A 121 1.25 8.99 17.79
N MET A 122 0.45 10.02 17.47
CA MET A 122 -0.13 10.19 16.13
C MET A 122 0.95 10.28 15.04
N LYS A 123 2.08 10.93 15.37
CA LYS A 123 3.22 10.99 14.44
C LYS A 123 3.89 9.64 14.28
N HIS A 124 4.06 8.88 15.35
CA HIS A 124 4.66 7.56 15.33
C HIS A 124 3.86 6.60 14.43
N MET A 125 2.56 6.47 14.67
CA MET A 125 1.66 5.65 13.85
C MET A 125 1.72 6.09 12.37
N TYR A 126 1.61 7.39 12.09
CA TYR A 126 1.73 7.91 10.71
C TYR A 126 3.06 7.55 10.04
N ASP A 127 4.18 7.66 10.76
CA ASP A 127 5.51 7.38 10.21
C ASP A 127 5.68 5.87 9.91
N GLN A 128 5.10 4.99 10.73
CA GLN A 128 5.09 3.53 10.49
C GLN A 128 4.28 3.21 9.23
N GLU A 129 3.05 3.73 9.10
CA GLU A 129 2.23 3.56 7.89
C GLU A 129 2.92 4.05 6.62
N ALA A 130 3.61 5.18 6.70
CA ALA A 130 4.40 5.69 5.57
C ALA A 130 5.53 4.72 5.18
N GLY A 131 6.11 4.04 6.15
CA GLY A 131 7.09 2.96 5.95
C GLY A 131 6.48 1.73 5.27
N HIS A 132 5.32 1.26 5.75
CA HIS A 132 4.57 0.13 5.18
C HIS A 132 4.16 0.42 3.73
N TYR A 133 3.56 1.58 3.49
CA TYR A 133 3.18 2.02 2.14
C TYR A 133 4.35 2.04 1.17
N LYS A 134 5.51 2.58 1.62
CA LYS A 134 6.73 2.56 0.81
C LYS A 134 7.14 1.14 0.46
N PHE A 135 7.17 0.24 1.44
CA PHE A 135 7.50 -1.17 1.22
C PHE A 135 6.58 -1.81 0.17
N PHE A 136 5.26 -1.68 0.31
CA PHE A 136 4.33 -2.27 -0.65
C PHE A 136 4.40 -1.63 -2.04
N ASN A 137 4.67 -0.33 -2.15
CA ASN A 137 4.92 0.31 -3.45
C ASN A 137 6.14 -0.27 -4.16
N GLU A 138 7.23 -0.54 -3.42
CA GLU A 138 8.42 -1.19 -3.96
C GLU A 138 8.11 -2.62 -4.43
N VAL A 139 7.36 -3.39 -3.63
CA VAL A 139 6.99 -4.77 -3.95
C VAL A 139 6.08 -4.84 -5.18
N ILE A 140 4.97 -4.08 -5.23
CA ILE A 140 4.06 -4.11 -6.37
C ILE A 140 4.73 -3.59 -7.65
N SER A 141 5.60 -2.59 -7.54
CA SER A 141 6.38 -2.06 -8.66
C SER A 141 7.33 -3.11 -9.23
N LYS A 142 8.08 -3.81 -8.35
CA LYS A 142 9.00 -4.89 -8.72
C LYS A 142 8.28 -6.02 -9.45
N HIS A 143 7.12 -6.42 -8.98
CA HIS A 143 6.33 -7.52 -9.56
C HIS A 143 5.36 -7.08 -10.65
N ARG A 144 5.38 -5.79 -11.01
CA ARG A 144 4.48 -5.20 -12.02
C ARG A 144 3.00 -5.44 -11.71
N ILE A 145 2.67 -5.44 -10.43
CA ILE A 145 1.28 -5.56 -9.95
C ILE A 145 0.62 -4.20 -10.12
N ARG A 146 -0.54 -4.17 -10.74
CA ARG A 146 -1.31 -2.95 -10.95
C ARG A 146 -1.99 -2.55 -9.64
N PRO A 147 -1.85 -1.29 -9.16
CA PRO A 147 -2.67 -0.76 -8.08
C PRO A 147 -4.16 -0.82 -8.43
N THR A 148 -5.03 -0.80 -7.41
CA THR A 148 -6.48 -0.78 -7.65
C THR A 148 -6.92 0.47 -8.40
N ALA A 149 -7.85 0.31 -9.34
CA ALA A 149 -8.48 1.43 -10.04
C ALA A 149 -9.34 2.30 -9.10
N MET A 150 -9.66 1.81 -7.91
CA MET A 150 -10.46 2.51 -6.91
C MET A 150 -9.65 3.49 -6.05
N THR A 151 -8.34 3.61 -6.25
CA THR A 151 -7.46 4.51 -5.47
C THR A 151 -8.03 5.93 -5.26
N PRO A 152 -8.59 6.63 -6.28
CA PRO A 152 -9.15 7.97 -6.06
C PRO A 152 -10.34 7.98 -5.10
N ILE A 153 -11.17 6.93 -5.15
CA ILE A 153 -12.36 6.78 -4.28
C ILE A 153 -11.90 6.47 -2.86
N TRP A 154 -10.96 5.54 -2.69
CA TRP A 154 -10.43 5.19 -1.37
C TRP A 154 -9.68 6.35 -0.73
N THR A 155 -8.95 7.16 -1.51
CA THR A 155 -8.30 8.38 -1.03
C THR A 155 -9.31 9.36 -0.44
N ALA A 156 -10.41 9.62 -1.13
CA ALA A 156 -11.47 10.49 -0.63
C ALA A 156 -12.16 9.89 0.61
N ALA A 157 -12.53 8.61 0.55
CA ALA A 157 -13.21 7.92 1.65
C ALA A 157 -12.37 7.88 2.94
N ALA A 158 -11.10 7.52 2.84
CA ALA A 158 -10.17 7.47 3.98
C ALA A 158 -9.95 8.86 4.61
N SER A 159 -9.75 9.89 3.78
CA SER A 159 -9.60 11.26 4.26
C SER A 159 -10.88 11.75 4.97
N MET A 160 -12.05 11.46 4.42
CA MET A 160 -13.33 11.80 5.04
C MET A 160 -13.55 11.03 6.35
N LEU A 161 -13.22 9.73 6.38
CA LEU A 161 -13.33 8.90 7.58
C LEU A 161 -12.44 9.45 8.70
N GLY A 162 -11.16 9.72 8.41
CA GLY A 162 -10.24 10.29 9.38
C GLY A 162 -10.70 11.64 9.90
N TRP A 163 -11.11 12.55 9.01
CA TRP A 163 -11.59 13.86 9.41
C TRP A 163 -12.88 13.77 10.25
N SER A 164 -13.88 13.01 9.81
CA SER A 164 -15.17 12.92 10.48
C SER A 164 -15.04 12.30 11.88
N THR A 165 -14.27 11.23 12.03
CA THR A 165 -14.03 10.61 13.33
C THR A 165 -13.24 11.53 14.28
N ALA A 166 -12.29 12.30 13.77
CA ALA A 166 -11.57 13.29 14.56
C ALA A 166 -12.48 14.45 15.04
N VAL A 167 -13.41 14.90 14.20
CA VAL A 167 -14.40 15.93 14.59
C VAL A 167 -15.41 15.40 15.62
N MET A 168 -15.72 14.10 15.59
CA MET A 168 -16.56 13.46 16.62
C MET A 168 -15.84 13.38 17.99
N GLY A 169 -14.54 13.47 18.02
CA GLY A 169 -13.71 13.48 19.24
C GLY A 169 -12.59 12.45 19.23
N ARG A 170 -11.73 12.55 20.25
CA ARG A 170 -10.57 11.66 20.39
C ARG A 170 -11.00 10.18 20.43
N GLU A 171 -11.98 9.86 21.24
CA GLU A 171 -12.48 8.50 21.44
C GLU A 171 -12.98 7.89 20.11
N ALA A 172 -13.69 8.68 19.30
CA ALA A 172 -14.17 8.24 17.99
C ALA A 172 -13.02 8.06 16.98
N ALA A 173 -11.99 8.91 17.03
CA ALA A 173 -10.80 8.75 16.21
C ALA A 173 -10.03 7.47 16.60
N MET A 174 -9.87 7.19 17.89
CA MET A 174 -9.23 5.96 18.37
C MET A 174 -10.07 4.71 18.07
N ALA A 175 -11.41 4.77 18.19
CA ALA A 175 -12.29 3.68 17.77
C ALA A 175 -12.22 3.42 16.25
N CYS A 176 -11.99 4.46 15.45
CA CYS A 176 -11.73 4.31 14.02
C CYS A 176 -10.42 3.57 13.76
N THR A 177 -9.33 3.94 14.42
CA THR A 177 -8.06 3.23 14.35
C THR A 177 -8.23 1.77 14.75
N GLU A 178 -8.79 1.47 15.93
CA GLU A 178 -9.05 0.11 16.38
C GLU A 178 -9.84 -0.72 15.35
N ALA A 179 -10.89 -0.15 14.77
CA ALA A 179 -11.74 -0.84 13.79
C ALA A 179 -10.99 -1.15 12.48
N VAL A 180 -10.18 -0.22 12.00
CA VAL A 180 -9.38 -0.38 10.78
C VAL A 180 -8.30 -1.42 10.99
N GLU A 181 -7.51 -1.30 12.08
CA GLU A 181 -6.38 -2.21 12.37
C GLU A 181 -6.86 -3.64 12.69
N THR A 182 -8.07 -3.80 13.22
CA THR A 182 -8.68 -5.12 13.39
C THR A 182 -8.86 -5.84 12.04
N GLU A 183 -9.37 -5.16 11.04
CA GLU A 183 -9.61 -5.77 9.71
C GLU A 183 -8.29 -5.95 8.94
N ILE A 184 -7.37 -5.00 9.02
CA ILE A 184 -6.05 -5.07 8.38
C ILE A 184 -5.22 -6.18 9.00
N GLY A 185 -5.12 -6.25 10.33
CA GLY A 185 -4.41 -7.32 11.05
C GLY A 185 -4.98 -8.71 10.72
N THR A 186 -6.31 -8.84 10.59
CA THR A 186 -6.95 -10.08 10.14
C THR A 186 -6.51 -10.44 8.71
N HIS A 187 -6.50 -9.47 7.80
CA HIS A 187 -6.09 -9.67 6.42
C HIS A 187 -4.62 -10.10 6.30
N TYR A 188 -3.70 -9.51 7.08
CA TYR A 188 -2.32 -9.94 7.15
C TYR A 188 -2.15 -11.36 7.74
N ASN A 189 -2.90 -11.69 8.78
CA ASN A 189 -2.88 -13.04 9.36
C ASN A 189 -3.27 -14.11 8.34
N GLU A 190 -4.28 -13.84 7.51
CA GLU A 190 -4.71 -14.76 6.45
C GLU A 190 -3.61 -14.95 5.39
N GLN A 191 -2.97 -13.87 4.95
CA GLN A 191 -1.86 -13.94 3.99
C GLN A 191 -0.67 -14.73 4.54
N VAL A 192 -0.26 -14.45 5.78
CA VAL A 192 0.83 -15.17 6.44
C VAL A 192 0.51 -16.66 6.54
N ARG A 193 -0.73 -17.02 6.90
CA ARG A 193 -1.17 -18.43 6.98
C ARG A 193 -1.07 -19.14 5.64
N VAL A 194 -1.52 -18.50 4.57
CA VAL A 194 -1.45 -19.06 3.20
C VAL A 194 -0.01 -19.25 2.75
N LEU A 195 0.85 -18.25 2.97
CA LEU A 195 2.27 -18.34 2.59
C LEU A 195 3.03 -19.40 3.37
N LEU A 196 2.73 -19.57 4.66
CA LEU A 196 3.30 -20.63 5.48
C LEU A 196 2.83 -22.03 5.03
N ASP A 197 1.56 -22.19 4.66
CA ASP A 197 1.06 -23.45 4.08
C ASP A 197 1.82 -23.80 2.78
N TRP A 198 2.07 -22.82 1.93
CA TRP A 198 2.86 -23.06 0.70
C TRP A 198 4.30 -23.43 1.02
N ALA A 199 4.93 -22.77 2.01
CA ALA A 199 6.29 -23.07 2.44
C ALA A 199 6.39 -24.51 2.96
N ASN A 200 5.48 -24.92 3.84
CA ASN A 200 5.43 -26.29 4.38
C ASN A 200 5.26 -27.34 3.26
N LYS A 201 4.35 -27.11 2.31
CA LYS A 201 4.15 -27.99 1.16
C LYS A 201 5.37 -28.07 0.24
N CYS A 202 6.16 -27.04 0.12
CA CYS A 202 7.43 -27.08 -0.59
C CYS A 202 8.47 -27.88 0.20
N GLU A 203 8.59 -27.65 1.50
CA GLU A 203 9.54 -28.36 2.35
C GLU A 203 9.30 -29.87 2.37
N GLU A 204 8.05 -30.31 2.47
CA GLU A 204 7.67 -31.73 2.36
C GLU A 204 8.19 -32.40 1.05
N ARG A 205 8.38 -31.62 0.00
CA ARG A 205 8.92 -32.07 -1.30
C ARG A 205 10.42 -31.83 -1.48
N GLY A 206 11.09 -31.31 -0.44
CA GLY A 206 12.49 -30.92 -0.55
C GLY A 206 12.75 -29.70 -1.46
N GLU A 207 11.71 -28.89 -1.70
CA GLU A 207 11.72 -27.66 -2.49
C GLU A 207 11.72 -26.43 -1.57
N SER A 208 11.86 -25.21 -2.15
CA SER A 208 11.73 -23.93 -1.46
C SER A 208 10.85 -22.98 -2.28
N LEU A 209 10.18 -22.05 -1.60
CA LEU A 209 9.51 -20.90 -2.24
C LEU A 209 10.51 -19.84 -2.72
N GLY A 210 11.73 -19.89 -2.19
CA GLY A 210 12.80 -18.95 -2.51
C GLY A 210 12.87 -17.75 -1.57
N PRO A 211 14.04 -17.08 -1.55
CA PRO A 211 14.39 -16.07 -0.55
C PRO A 211 13.50 -14.82 -0.60
N GLU A 212 12.84 -14.58 -1.72
CA GLU A 212 11.97 -13.44 -1.89
C GLU A 212 10.63 -13.61 -1.13
N LEU A 213 10.00 -14.79 -1.23
CA LEU A 213 8.80 -15.10 -0.47
C LEU A 213 9.08 -15.30 1.01
N ASP A 214 10.23 -15.87 1.36
CA ASP A 214 10.68 -15.95 2.75
C ASP A 214 10.80 -14.55 3.36
N LYS A 215 11.40 -13.61 2.64
CA LYS A 215 11.48 -12.20 3.06
C LYS A 215 10.09 -11.56 3.17
N LEU A 216 9.20 -11.82 2.21
CA LEU A 216 7.84 -11.30 2.25
C LEU A 216 7.08 -11.77 3.50
N VAL A 217 7.21 -13.05 3.88
CA VAL A 217 6.60 -13.59 5.11
C VAL A 217 7.12 -12.89 6.36
N VAL A 218 8.43 -12.64 6.42
CA VAL A 218 9.04 -11.92 7.55
C VAL A 218 8.49 -10.50 7.66
N GLU A 219 8.44 -9.78 6.54
CA GLU A 219 7.93 -8.39 6.53
C GLU A 219 6.43 -8.32 6.83
N LEU A 220 5.62 -9.22 6.27
CA LEU A 220 4.18 -9.27 6.57
C LEU A 220 3.92 -9.54 8.07
N ARG A 221 4.75 -10.37 8.71
CA ARG A 221 4.64 -10.60 10.16
C ARG A 221 5.02 -9.37 10.95
N ARG A 222 6.10 -8.69 10.57
CA ARG A 222 6.54 -7.45 11.22
C ARG A 222 5.45 -6.38 11.11
N ILE A 223 4.95 -6.13 9.90
CA ILE A 223 3.88 -5.14 9.66
C ILE A 223 2.65 -5.51 10.48
N ARG A 224 2.16 -6.73 10.42
CA ARG A 224 1.02 -7.18 11.23
C ARG A 224 1.20 -6.91 12.73
N ASP A 225 2.40 -7.14 13.26
CA ASP A 225 2.68 -6.94 14.67
C ASP A 225 2.65 -5.44 15.01
N GLU A 226 3.12 -4.57 14.11
CA GLU A 226 3.01 -3.11 14.21
C GLU A 226 1.55 -2.62 14.12
N GLU A 227 0.69 -3.23 13.27
CA GLU A 227 -0.76 -2.93 13.24
C GLU A 227 -1.47 -3.31 14.55
N LEU A 228 -1.07 -4.42 15.15
CA LEU A 228 -1.59 -4.80 16.48
C LEU A 228 -1.14 -3.82 17.56
N GLU A 229 0.05 -3.24 17.47
CA GLU A 229 0.51 -2.16 18.36
C GLU A 229 -0.35 -0.89 18.18
N HIS A 230 -0.70 -0.53 16.94
CA HIS A 230 -1.62 0.60 16.69
C HIS A 230 -3.00 0.36 17.30
N LEU A 231 -3.51 -0.87 17.20
CA LEU A 231 -4.77 -1.27 17.83
C LEU A 231 -4.69 -1.12 19.35
N ASP A 232 -3.62 -1.62 19.97
CA ASP A 232 -3.41 -1.51 21.42
C ASP A 232 -3.31 -0.04 21.85
N HIS A 233 -2.58 0.79 21.13
CA HIS A 233 -2.51 2.23 21.35
C HIS A 233 -3.88 2.91 21.26
N ALA A 234 -4.72 2.50 20.32
CA ALA A 234 -6.08 3.04 20.20
C ALA A 234 -6.94 2.68 21.40
N VAL A 235 -6.86 1.43 21.88
CA VAL A 235 -7.60 0.96 23.06
C VAL A 235 -7.10 1.67 24.32
N GLU A 236 -5.80 1.84 24.50
CA GLU A 236 -5.18 2.58 25.63
C GLU A 236 -5.57 4.06 25.64
N ASN A 237 -5.95 4.63 24.49
CA ASN A 237 -6.38 6.02 24.35
C ASN A 237 -7.91 6.15 24.21
N ASP A 238 -8.64 5.30 24.91
CA ASP A 238 -10.09 5.38 25.13
C ASP A 238 -10.95 5.08 23.88
N ALA A 239 -10.48 4.26 22.96
CA ALA A 239 -11.29 3.84 21.81
C ALA A 239 -12.66 3.28 22.21
N LYS A 240 -12.70 2.50 23.30
CA LYS A 240 -13.93 1.86 23.84
C LYS A 240 -14.95 2.87 24.43
N GLU A 241 -14.51 4.07 24.75
CA GLU A 241 -15.36 5.13 25.27
C GLU A 241 -16.11 5.94 24.18
N ALA A 242 -15.83 5.66 22.92
CA ALA A 242 -16.52 6.28 21.78
C ALA A 242 -18.05 6.05 21.84
N LYS A 243 -18.81 7.06 21.43
CA LYS A 243 -20.30 6.95 21.45
C LYS A 243 -20.88 7.35 20.10
N PRO A 244 -21.64 6.43 19.45
CA PRO A 244 -21.91 5.02 19.82
C PRO A 244 -20.79 4.08 19.32
N TYR A 245 -20.07 3.41 20.22
CA TYR A 245 -18.89 2.59 19.90
C TYR A 245 -19.22 1.44 18.92
N ASP A 246 -20.18 0.57 19.29
CA ASP A 246 -20.49 -0.63 18.50
C ASP A 246 -20.94 -0.27 17.07
N LEU A 247 -21.85 0.72 16.95
CA LEU A 247 -22.32 1.14 15.64
C LEU A 247 -21.20 1.74 14.78
N LEU A 248 -20.35 2.59 15.38
CA LEU A 248 -19.25 3.24 14.69
C LEU A 248 -18.25 2.22 14.18
N THR A 249 -17.79 1.32 15.07
CA THR A 249 -16.78 0.31 14.72
C THR A 249 -17.31 -0.70 13.71
N GLU A 250 -18.55 -1.18 13.83
CA GLU A 250 -19.13 -2.12 12.88
C GLU A 250 -19.33 -1.51 11.49
N VAL A 251 -19.73 -0.24 11.40
CA VAL A 251 -19.84 0.48 10.11
C VAL A 251 -18.46 0.61 9.45
N ILE A 252 -17.43 0.99 10.23
CA ILE A 252 -16.07 1.13 9.72
C ILE A 252 -15.52 -0.24 9.28
N ARG A 253 -15.63 -1.26 10.10
CA ARG A 253 -15.19 -2.63 9.77
C ARG A 253 -15.90 -3.18 8.53
N GLY A 254 -17.23 -2.97 8.44
CA GLY A 254 -17.99 -3.32 7.25
C GLY A 254 -17.51 -2.60 6.00
N GLY A 255 -17.18 -1.32 6.12
CA GLY A 255 -16.57 -0.51 5.07
C GLY A 255 -15.19 -1.05 4.63
N CYS A 256 -14.32 -1.38 5.59
CA CYS A 256 -13.01 -1.98 5.32
C CYS A 256 -13.13 -3.31 4.59
N ARG A 257 -13.99 -4.22 5.06
CA ARG A 257 -14.25 -5.51 4.37
C ARG A 257 -14.75 -5.31 2.95
N GLY A 258 -15.66 -4.34 2.73
CA GLY A 258 -16.14 -3.97 1.40
C GLY A 258 -15.04 -3.41 0.50
N ALA A 259 -14.18 -2.53 1.03
CA ALA A 259 -13.04 -1.97 0.31
C ALA A 259 -12.00 -3.02 -0.07
N ILE A 260 -11.68 -3.94 0.84
CA ILE A 260 -10.81 -5.10 0.60
C ILE A 260 -11.40 -5.92 -0.55
N TRP A 261 -12.66 -6.35 -0.44
CA TRP A 261 -13.34 -7.18 -1.44
C TRP A 261 -13.35 -6.55 -2.84
N VAL A 262 -13.56 -5.24 -2.95
CA VAL A 262 -13.50 -4.52 -4.23
C VAL A 262 -12.06 -4.44 -4.75
N SER A 263 -11.10 -4.07 -3.90
CA SER A 263 -9.70 -3.88 -4.30
C SER A 263 -8.99 -5.17 -4.71
N GLU A 264 -9.44 -6.31 -4.23
CA GLU A 264 -8.98 -7.63 -4.72
C GLU A 264 -9.31 -7.85 -6.20
N ARG A 265 -10.36 -7.21 -6.72
CA ARG A 265 -10.94 -7.51 -8.04
C ARG A 265 -10.64 -6.47 -9.12
N VAL A 266 -10.31 -5.22 -8.72
CA VAL A 266 -10.17 -4.10 -9.68
C VAL A 266 -8.91 -3.26 -9.46
#